data_8ba3267e8a55200870f3ff969f766534
#
_entry.id   8ba3267e8a55200870f3ff969f766534
#
_cell.length_a   1.000
_cell.length_b   1.000
_cell.length_c   1.000
_cell.angle_alpha   90.00
_cell.angle_beta   90.00
_cell.angle_gamma   90.00
#
_symmetry.space_group_name_H-M   'P 1'
#
loop_
_entity.id
_entity.type
_entity.pdbx_description
1 polymer ?
#
loop_
_entity_poly.entity_id
_entity_poly.type
_entity_poly.pdbx_seq_one_letter_code
_entity_poly.pdbx_strand_id
1 'polypeptide(L)'
;IDRQLDAMEAAEAIPDSENAAVAYLNFTATYSAPNRDGIERLIEISKIDKCGFPIPRNRQQIIRSDDFLQDMRDWHRFLNSEINNNLHRDRMREATDICACIYRMARHLRSQSPSSSYYSHGLGFDAVLSLAIKRLIMKGSTTNEHLSALRSVMPPIQDTWKQDRKRLGQVETLMDRVRLRQIGLFKRVTRSIQRFLSKDTPSPGTFESIETRYYRQLADTRGHYVLVALRQYKNETGRWPGNLDEVRESLTDEMLTDPHNGEPFFYELTDEGFRLMSTGRNGIDEGGDYKDGDDWLIWPDYWEWGGAKKERKKQNGP
;
A
#
# COMPACT_ATOMS: atom_id res chain seq x y z
N ILE A 1 -20.28 -20.51 15.12
CA ILE A 1 -19.03 -19.81 14.75
C ILE A 1 -18.21 -20.74 13.84
N ASP A 2 -17.90 -21.97 14.26
CA ASP A 2 -17.09 -22.89 13.45
C ASP A 2 -17.75 -23.14 12.10
N ARG A 3 -19.07 -23.37 12.03
CA ARG A 3 -19.80 -23.46 10.75
C ARG A 3 -19.73 -22.19 9.90
N GLN A 4 -19.66 -20.99 10.51
CA GLN A 4 -19.52 -19.74 9.76
C GLN A 4 -18.09 -19.57 9.22
N LEU A 5 -17.08 -19.95 10.01
CA LEU A 5 -15.70 -19.99 9.56
C LEU A 5 -15.52 -21.02 8.44
N ASP A 6 -16.08 -22.23 8.61
CA ASP A 6 -16.03 -23.28 7.59
C ASP A 6 -16.73 -22.82 6.30
N ALA A 7 -17.87 -22.12 6.39
CA ALA A 7 -18.57 -21.61 5.23
C ALA A 7 -17.78 -20.51 4.49
N MET A 8 -17.08 -19.63 5.21
CA MET A 8 -16.21 -18.63 4.59
C MET A 8 -14.99 -19.27 3.94
N GLU A 9 -14.32 -20.18 4.62
CA GLU A 9 -13.18 -20.91 4.06
C GLU A 9 -13.59 -21.78 2.86
N ALA A 10 -14.77 -22.41 2.89
CA ALA A 10 -15.29 -23.20 1.77
C ALA A 10 -15.65 -22.33 0.56
N ALA A 11 -16.21 -21.14 0.78
CA ALA A 11 -16.55 -20.19 -0.29
C ALA A 11 -15.29 -19.61 -0.98
N GLU A 12 -14.17 -19.59 -0.26
CA GLU A 12 -12.89 -19.05 -0.72
C GLU A 12 -11.84 -20.17 -0.89
N ALA A 13 -12.25 -21.47 -0.92
CA ALA A 13 -11.34 -22.59 -1.00
C ALA A 13 -10.45 -22.54 -2.23
N ILE A 14 -9.17 -22.40 -1.99
CA ILE A 14 -8.11 -22.40 -3.00
C ILE A 14 -7.26 -23.64 -2.77
N PRO A 15 -7.00 -24.49 -3.80
CA PRO A 15 -6.07 -25.60 -3.66
C PRO A 15 -4.69 -25.11 -3.16
N ASP A 16 -4.06 -25.85 -2.25
CA ASP A 16 -2.77 -25.46 -1.66
C ASP A 16 -1.68 -25.18 -2.70
N SER A 17 -1.69 -25.90 -3.81
CA SER A 17 -0.76 -25.71 -4.93
C SER A 17 -0.96 -24.40 -5.70
N GLU A 18 -2.16 -23.79 -5.58
CA GLU A 18 -2.55 -22.54 -6.24
C GLU A 18 -2.69 -21.37 -5.24
N ASN A 19 -2.38 -21.59 -3.97
CA ASN A 19 -2.58 -20.62 -2.91
C ASN A 19 -1.25 -19.98 -2.47
N ALA A 20 -1.04 -18.72 -2.84
CA ALA A 20 0.13 -17.95 -2.45
C ALA A 20 0.30 -17.87 -0.92
N ALA A 21 -0.78 -17.86 -0.13
CA ALA A 21 -0.68 -17.83 1.33
C ALA A 21 0.02 -19.07 1.90
N VAL A 22 -0.30 -20.26 1.40
CA VAL A 22 0.39 -21.51 1.78
C VAL A 22 1.86 -21.46 1.38
N ALA A 23 2.15 -20.97 0.17
CA ALA A 23 3.52 -20.81 -0.30
C ALA A 23 4.33 -19.81 0.55
N TYR A 24 3.73 -18.67 0.97
CA TYR A 24 4.38 -17.72 1.87
C TYR A 24 4.63 -18.30 3.27
N LEU A 25 3.67 -19.04 3.84
CA LEU A 25 3.83 -19.68 5.14
C LEU A 25 4.98 -20.72 5.12
N ASN A 26 5.06 -21.51 4.06
CA ASN A 26 6.17 -22.46 3.87
C ASN A 26 7.50 -21.73 3.63
N PHE A 27 7.48 -20.62 2.91
CA PHE A 27 8.65 -19.79 2.65
C PHE A 27 9.24 -19.23 3.95
N THR A 28 8.44 -18.59 4.82
CA THR A 28 8.94 -18.04 6.09
C THR A 28 9.42 -19.11 7.05
N ALA A 29 8.85 -20.32 7.01
CA ALA A 29 9.36 -21.46 7.75
C ALA A 29 10.74 -21.95 7.26
N THR A 30 11.07 -21.77 5.97
CA THR A 30 12.34 -22.18 5.35
C THR A 30 13.39 -21.08 5.46
N TYR A 31 13.01 -19.84 5.20
CA TYR A 31 13.88 -18.67 5.19
C TYR A 31 13.61 -17.80 6.41
N SER A 32 14.19 -18.17 7.55
CA SER A 32 14.00 -17.48 8.84
C SER A 32 14.60 -16.05 8.87
N ALA A 33 15.49 -15.71 7.93
CA ALA A 33 16.07 -14.38 7.79
C ALA A 33 16.21 -14.01 6.32
N PRO A 34 16.01 -12.71 5.97
CA PRO A 34 16.15 -12.22 4.62
C PRO A 34 17.57 -12.43 4.06
N ASN A 35 17.64 -12.98 2.84
CA ASN A 35 18.86 -13.20 2.09
C ASN A 35 18.58 -13.15 0.59
N ARG A 36 19.62 -13.12 -0.24
CA ARG A 36 19.46 -13.01 -1.69
C ARG A 36 18.81 -14.23 -2.35
N ASP A 37 19.10 -15.43 -1.83
CA ASP A 37 18.55 -16.67 -2.41
C ASP A 37 17.02 -16.74 -2.26
N GLY A 38 16.48 -16.10 -1.22
CA GLY A 38 15.03 -16.01 -1.01
C GLY A 38 14.33 -15.03 -1.95
N ILE A 39 15.03 -14.08 -2.59
CA ILE A 39 14.37 -13.06 -3.45
C ILE A 39 13.69 -13.71 -4.65
N GLU A 40 14.41 -14.58 -5.38
CA GLU A 40 13.86 -15.26 -6.56
C GLU A 40 12.63 -16.10 -6.16
N ARG A 41 12.72 -16.78 -5.03
CA ARG A 41 11.59 -17.57 -4.52
C ARG A 41 10.38 -16.71 -4.16
N LEU A 42 10.59 -15.55 -3.54
CA LEU A 42 9.50 -14.60 -3.26
C LEU A 42 8.86 -14.03 -4.53
N ILE A 43 9.69 -13.72 -5.53
CA ILE A 43 9.19 -13.28 -6.84
C ILE A 43 8.28 -14.34 -7.45
N GLU A 44 8.68 -15.63 -7.42
CA GLU A 44 7.85 -16.72 -7.95
C GLU A 44 6.54 -16.88 -7.15
N ILE A 45 6.60 -16.90 -5.82
CA ILE A 45 5.41 -17.00 -4.98
C ILE A 45 4.46 -15.82 -5.24
N SER A 46 4.99 -14.61 -5.42
CA SER A 46 4.18 -13.42 -5.68
C SER A 46 3.38 -13.49 -6.98
N LYS A 47 3.79 -14.30 -7.95
CA LYS A 47 3.10 -14.50 -9.24
C LYS A 47 1.88 -15.42 -9.14
N ILE A 48 1.69 -16.12 -8.04
CA ILE A 48 0.50 -16.95 -7.81
C ILE A 48 -0.70 -15.98 -7.65
N ASP A 49 -1.69 -16.08 -8.53
CA ASP A 49 -2.79 -15.12 -8.55
C ASP A 49 -3.73 -15.20 -7.34
N LYS A 50 -3.99 -16.42 -6.87
CA LYS A 50 -4.90 -16.67 -5.76
C LYS A 50 -4.16 -16.63 -4.43
N CYS A 51 -4.73 -15.98 -3.44
CA CYS A 51 -4.16 -15.90 -2.10
C CYS A 51 -5.27 -15.87 -1.05
N GLY A 52 -5.39 -16.91 -0.25
CA GLY A 52 -6.33 -17.00 0.86
C GLY A 52 -5.61 -17.42 2.14
N PHE A 53 -5.43 -16.49 3.08
CA PHE A 53 -4.87 -16.80 4.37
C PHE A 53 -5.90 -17.46 5.28
N PRO A 54 -5.55 -18.52 6.02
CA PRO A 54 -6.48 -19.18 6.93
C PRO A 54 -6.90 -18.22 8.05
N ILE A 55 -8.19 -18.25 8.41
CA ILE A 55 -8.71 -17.46 9.53
C ILE A 55 -8.31 -18.15 10.84
N PRO A 56 -7.58 -17.48 11.75
CA PRO A 56 -7.14 -18.09 13.01
C PRO A 56 -8.32 -18.52 13.88
N ARG A 57 -8.33 -19.79 14.33
CA ARG A 57 -9.41 -20.39 15.13
C ARG A 57 -9.09 -20.47 16.63
N ASN A 58 -7.81 -20.25 17.00
CA ASN A 58 -7.35 -20.31 18.38
C ASN A 58 -6.18 -19.36 18.64
N ARG A 59 -5.80 -19.20 19.92
CA ARG A 59 -4.74 -18.28 20.34
C ARG A 59 -3.38 -18.60 19.68
N GLN A 60 -3.04 -19.87 19.53
CA GLN A 60 -1.76 -20.26 18.95
C GLN A 60 -1.67 -19.90 17.48
N GLN A 61 -2.78 -20.05 16.74
CA GLN A 61 -2.84 -19.62 15.33
C GLN A 61 -2.79 -18.09 15.20
N ILE A 62 -3.39 -17.34 16.14
CA ILE A 62 -3.26 -15.87 16.18
C ILE A 62 -1.79 -15.48 16.37
N ILE A 63 -1.08 -16.09 17.32
CA ILE A 63 0.34 -15.80 17.56
C ILE A 63 1.18 -16.12 16.31
N ARG A 64 0.99 -17.28 15.69
CA ARG A 64 1.69 -17.65 14.45
C ARG A 64 1.41 -16.68 13.30
N SER A 65 0.20 -16.16 13.26
CA SER A 65 -0.22 -15.14 12.29
C SER A 65 0.54 -13.82 12.49
N ASP A 66 0.76 -13.42 13.74
CA ASP A 66 1.52 -12.22 14.08
C ASP A 66 3.02 -12.41 13.78
N ASP A 67 3.60 -13.60 14.09
CA ASP A 67 4.97 -13.96 13.76
C ASP A 67 5.19 -13.93 12.24
N PHE A 68 4.27 -14.53 11.47
CA PHE A 68 4.30 -14.48 10.01
C PHE A 68 4.30 -13.04 9.47
N LEU A 69 3.45 -12.17 10.01
CA LEU A 69 3.41 -10.76 9.59
C LEU A 69 4.72 -10.02 9.95
N GLN A 70 5.40 -10.42 11.03
CA GLN A 70 6.71 -9.87 11.37
C GLN A 70 7.76 -10.31 10.36
N ASP A 71 7.82 -11.59 10.00
CA ASP A 71 8.74 -12.11 8.99
C ASP A 71 8.53 -11.43 7.65
N MET A 72 7.27 -11.27 7.23
CA MET A 72 6.92 -10.57 5.98
C MET A 72 7.35 -9.10 5.98
N ARG A 73 7.33 -8.41 7.14
CA ARG A 73 7.86 -7.04 7.28
C ARG A 73 9.37 -7.00 7.08
N ASP A 74 10.09 -7.96 7.63
CA ASP A 74 11.54 -8.01 7.51
C ASP A 74 11.96 -8.30 6.06
N TRP A 75 11.27 -9.21 5.40
CA TRP A 75 11.45 -9.45 3.96
C TRP A 75 11.11 -8.21 3.13
N HIS A 76 10.02 -7.53 3.42
CA HIS A 76 9.65 -6.30 2.72
C HIS A 76 10.72 -5.20 2.86
N ARG A 77 11.27 -4.99 4.06
CA ARG A 77 12.37 -4.03 4.28
C ARG A 77 13.61 -4.39 3.48
N PHE A 78 13.95 -5.68 3.46
CA PHE A 78 15.08 -6.19 2.69
C PHE A 78 14.88 -5.98 1.18
N LEU A 79 13.73 -6.34 0.64
CA LEU A 79 13.38 -6.12 -0.76
C LEU A 79 13.45 -4.63 -1.14
N ASN A 80 12.94 -3.74 -0.28
CA ASN A 80 13.03 -2.30 -0.51
C ASN A 80 14.48 -1.79 -0.52
N SER A 81 15.34 -2.33 0.33
CA SER A 81 16.79 -2.06 0.29
C SER A 81 17.42 -2.54 -1.02
N GLU A 82 17.04 -3.72 -1.51
CA GLU A 82 17.55 -4.24 -2.79
C GLU A 82 17.05 -3.44 -4.00
N ILE A 83 15.82 -2.85 -3.97
CA ILE A 83 15.41 -1.88 -4.99
C ILE A 83 16.38 -0.71 -5.03
N ASN A 84 16.66 -0.08 -3.87
CA ASN A 84 17.59 1.04 -3.81
C ASN A 84 19.01 0.66 -4.29
N ASN A 85 19.52 -0.51 -3.91
CA ASN A 85 20.81 -1.04 -4.36
C ASN A 85 20.86 -1.19 -5.90
N ASN A 86 19.78 -1.72 -6.49
CA ASN A 86 19.68 -1.87 -7.94
C ASN A 86 19.57 -0.51 -8.64
N LEU A 87 18.80 0.44 -8.10
CA LEU A 87 18.72 1.81 -8.62
C LEU A 87 20.09 2.51 -8.59
N HIS A 88 20.87 2.36 -7.52
CA HIS A 88 22.23 2.92 -7.46
C HIS A 88 23.18 2.33 -8.50
N ARG A 89 22.94 1.09 -8.93
CA ARG A 89 23.75 0.36 -9.94
C ARG A 89 23.16 0.45 -11.35
N ASP A 90 22.15 1.29 -11.59
CA ASP A 90 21.41 1.41 -12.86
C ASP A 90 20.80 0.10 -13.37
N ARG A 91 20.50 -0.85 -12.47
CA ARG A 91 19.81 -2.11 -12.77
C ARG A 91 18.30 -1.93 -12.67
N MET A 92 17.76 -1.19 -13.64
CA MET A 92 16.35 -0.75 -13.63
C MET A 92 15.38 -1.93 -13.73
N ARG A 93 15.72 -2.97 -14.50
CA ARG A 93 14.87 -4.14 -14.68
C ARG A 93 14.72 -4.91 -13.37
N GLU A 94 15.83 -5.22 -12.71
CA GLU A 94 15.82 -5.93 -11.43
C GLU A 94 15.07 -5.13 -10.35
N ALA A 95 15.24 -3.81 -10.33
CA ALA A 95 14.46 -2.94 -9.43
C ALA A 95 12.96 -3.04 -9.72
N THR A 96 12.55 -3.02 -11.00
CA THR A 96 11.14 -3.15 -11.41
C THR A 96 10.56 -4.51 -11.05
N ASP A 97 11.31 -5.61 -11.21
CA ASP A 97 10.87 -6.96 -10.85
C ASP A 97 10.60 -7.09 -9.34
N ILE A 98 11.45 -6.48 -8.51
CA ILE A 98 11.26 -6.44 -7.06
C ILE A 98 10.06 -5.54 -6.69
N CYS A 99 9.86 -4.41 -7.37
CA CYS A 99 8.66 -3.58 -7.19
C CYS A 99 7.39 -4.38 -7.48
N ALA A 100 7.37 -5.13 -8.59
CA ALA A 100 6.26 -6.00 -8.95
C ALA A 100 5.99 -7.07 -7.88
N CYS A 101 7.04 -7.67 -7.33
CA CYS A 101 6.94 -8.63 -6.23
C CYS A 101 6.25 -8.00 -5.01
N ILE A 102 6.70 -6.84 -4.54
CA ILE A 102 6.13 -6.16 -3.37
C ILE A 102 4.67 -5.76 -3.62
N TYR A 103 4.31 -5.25 -4.80
CA TYR A 103 2.92 -4.96 -5.14
C TYR A 103 2.00 -6.18 -5.04
N ARG A 104 2.46 -7.33 -5.56
CA ARG A 104 1.69 -8.58 -5.49
C ARG A 104 1.57 -9.07 -4.04
N MET A 105 2.65 -9.01 -3.25
CA MET A 105 2.63 -9.32 -1.82
C MET A 105 1.63 -8.44 -1.06
N ALA A 106 1.65 -7.12 -1.30
CA ALA A 106 0.72 -6.17 -0.69
C ALA A 106 -0.73 -6.50 -1.08
N ARG A 107 -0.99 -6.78 -2.37
CA ARG A 107 -2.30 -7.22 -2.85
C ARG A 107 -2.76 -8.51 -2.16
N HIS A 108 -1.89 -9.50 -2.04
CA HIS A 108 -2.19 -10.76 -1.37
C HIS A 108 -2.57 -10.55 0.10
N LEU A 109 -1.82 -9.72 0.83
CA LEU A 109 -2.16 -9.39 2.21
C LEU A 109 -3.50 -8.67 2.36
N ARG A 110 -3.95 -7.91 1.34
CA ARG A 110 -5.22 -7.17 1.36
C ARG A 110 -6.40 -7.99 0.84
N SER A 111 -6.21 -8.80 -0.20
CA SER A 111 -7.33 -9.40 -0.96
C SER A 111 -8.22 -10.33 -0.14
N GLN A 112 -7.66 -11.29 0.58
CA GLN A 112 -8.39 -12.23 1.44
C GLN A 112 -7.83 -12.18 2.86
N SER A 113 -7.74 -10.97 3.43
CA SER A 113 -7.16 -10.74 4.74
C SER A 113 -7.96 -11.45 5.83
N PRO A 114 -7.31 -12.26 6.67
CA PRO A 114 -7.97 -12.90 7.83
C PRO A 114 -8.15 -11.94 9.01
N SER A 115 -7.68 -10.69 8.89
CA SER A 115 -7.86 -9.63 9.88
C SER A 115 -7.47 -8.26 9.32
N SER A 116 -7.90 -7.19 10.00
CA SER A 116 -7.48 -5.81 9.71
C SER A 116 -5.96 -5.62 9.82
N SER A 117 -5.26 -6.44 10.61
CA SER A 117 -3.78 -6.42 10.69
C SER A 117 -3.15 -6.78 9.36
N TYR A 118 -3.57 -7.85 8.70
CA TYR A 118 -3.06 -8.24 7.37
C TYR A 118 -3.29 -7.14 6.34
N TYR A 119 -4.51 -6.62 6.31
CA TYR A 119 -4.87 -5.52 5.41
C TYR A 119 -3.99 -4.29 5.62
N SER A 120 -3.80 -3.89 6.89
CA SER A 120 -2.94 -2.76 7.26
C SER A 120 -1.47 -2.98 6.90
N HIS A 121 -0.96 -4.23 6.98
CA HIS A 121 0.39 -4.56 6.53
C HIS A 121 0.51 -4.42 5.01
N GLY A 122 -0.49 -4.88 4.25
CA GLY A 122 -0.52 -4.68 2.80
C GLY A 122 -0.46 -3.21 2.42
N LEU A 123 -1.27 -2.35 3.07
CA LEU A 123 -1.18 -0.89 2.86
C LEU A 123 0.19 -0.32 3.25
N GLY A 124 0.81 -0.85 4.31
CA GLY A 124 2.15 -0.44 4.72
C GLY A 124 3.23 -0.83 3.70
N PHE A 125 3.08 -1.97 3.04
CA PHE A 125 3.99 -2.40 1.97
C PHE A 125 3.89 -1.47 0.76
N ASP A 126 2.68 -1.15 0.32
CA ASP A 126 2.45 -0.20 -0.76
C ASP A 126 3.02 1.19 -0.43
N ALA A 127 2.84 1.68 0.80
CA ALA A 127 3.31 3.00 1.21
C ALA A 127 4.85 3.14 1.18
N VAL A 128 5.57 2.12 1.64
CA VAL A 128 7.06 2.13 1.59
C VAL A 128 7.53 1.98 0.15
N LEU A 129 6.87 1.13 -0.64
CA LEU A 129 7.19 0.94 -2.05
C LEU A 129 6.97 2.22 -2.87
N SER A 130 5.98 3.05 -2.50
CA SER A 130 5.69 4.32 -3.16
C SER A 130 6.93 5.20 -3.30
N LEU A 131 7.76 5.31 -2.25
CA LEU A 131 9.02 6.08 -2.29
C LEU A 131 10.01 5.51 -3.30
N ALA A 132 10.15 4.19 -3.36
CA ALA A 132 11.07 3.54 -4.30
C ALA A 132 10.61 3.74 -5.75
N ILE A 133 9.32 3.67 -6.01
CA ILE A 133 8.71 3.93 -7.32
C ILE A 133 8.95 5.37 -7.78
N LYS A 134 8.69 6.34 -6.90
CA LYS A 134 8.97 7.76 -7.19
C LYS A 134 10.43 7.98 -7.59
N ARG A 135 11.37 7.39 -6.85
CA ARG A 135 12.80 7.45 -7.16
C ARG A 135 13.14 6.79 -8.50
N LEU A 136 12.53 5.63 -8.80
CA LEU A 136 12.72 4.93 -10.07
C LEU A 136 12.22 5.79 -11.23
N ILE A 137 11.03 6.37 -11.16
CA ILE A 137 10.45 7.23 -12.21
C ILE A 137 11.31 8.48 -12.41
N MET A 138 11.75 9.11 -11.33
CA MET A 138 12.40 10.42 -11.36
C MET A 138 13.91 10.34 -11.56
N LYS A 139 14.50 9.14 -11.54
CA LYS A 139 15.95 8.97 -11.80
C LYS A 139 16.34 9.46 -13.21
N GLY A 140 17.43 10.19 -13.31
CA GLY A 140 17.88 10.80 -14.56
C GLY A 140 18.09 9.81 -15.72
N SER A 141 18.55 8.58 -15.41
CA SER A 141 18.78 7.50 -16.38
C SER A 141 17.52 6.72 -16.78
N THR A 142 16.34 7.04 -16.26
CA THR A 142 15.10 6.32 -16.57
C THR A 142 14.60 6.65 -17.97
N THR A 143 14.52 5.63 -18.82
CA THR A 143 14.04 5.71 -20.21
C THR A 143 12.54 5.42 -20.30
N ASN A 144 11.93 5.72 -21.46
CA ASN A 144 10.51 5.39 -21.71
C ASN A 144 10.26 3.88 -21.71
N GLU A 145 11.25 3.05 -22.07
CA GLU A 145 11.16 1.59 -21.95
C GLU A 145 11.05 1.15 -20.48
N HIS A 146 11.89 1.71 -19.59
CA HIS A 146 11.81 1.46 -18.16
C HIS A 146 10.47 1.88 -17.56
N LEU A 147 9.94 3.04 -17.98
CA LEU A 147 8.65 3.54 -17.54
C LEU A 147 7.49 2.65 -18.01
N SER A 148 7.55 2.15 -19.25
CA SER A 148 6.57 1.22 -19.80
C SER A 148 6.58 -0.11 -19.06
N ALA A 149 7.77 -0.66 -18.76
CA ALA A 149 7.93 -1.86 -17.96
C ALA A 149 7.37 -1.69 -16.54
N LEU A 150 7.68 -0.56 -15.89
CA LEU A 150 7.12 -0.24 -14.57
C LEU A 150 5.58 -0.14 -14.63
N ARG A 151 5.04 0.59 -15.60
CA ARG A 151 3.58 0.76 -15.76
C ARG A 151 2.85 -0.57 -15.91
N SER A 152 3.45 -1.56 -16.59
CA SER A 152 2.85 -2.88 -16.78
C SER A 152 2.69 -3.69 -15.49
N VAL A 153 3.44 -3.37 -14.44
CA VAL A 153 3.41 -4.06 -13.16
C VAL A 153 2.75 -3.26 -12.02
N MET A 154 2.37 -2.02 -12.29
CA MET A 154 1.70 -1.15 -11.31
C MET A 154 0.30 -1.69 -10.95
N PRO A 155 -0.17 -1.47 -9.70
CA PRO A 155 -1.44 -1.99 -9.24
C PRO A 155 -2.63 -1.27 -9.90
N PRO A 156 -3.83 -1.90 -9.89
CA PRO A 156 -5.05 -1.26 -10.36
C PRO A 156 -5.39 -0.01 -9.53
N ILE A 157 -6.08 0.93 -10.17
CA ILE A 157 -6.43 2.26 -9.64
C ILE A 157 -7.87 2.37 -9.12
N GLN A 158 -8.65 1.27 -9.20
CA GLN A 158 -10.05 1.25 -8.80
C GLN A 158 -10.20 1.37 -7.28
N ASP A 159 -11.21 2.16 -6.86
CA ASP A 159 -11.59 2.24 -5.46
C ASP A 159 -12.39 1.00 -5.04
N THR A 160 -11.78 0.17 -4.20
CA THR A 160 -12.40 -1.04 -3.63
C THR A 160 -12.78 -0.90 -2.15
N TRP A 161 -12.57 0.28 -1.55
CA TRP A 161 -12.71 0.47 -0.09
C TRP A 161 -14.05 0.02 0.48
N LYS A 162 -15.15 0.34 -0.19
CA LYS A 162 -16.49 -0.05 0.28
C LYS A 162 -16.64 -1.58 0.40
N GLN A 163 -16.08 -2.33 -0.53
CA GLN A 163 -16.11 -3.78 -0.55
C GLN A 163 -15.17 -4.35 0.51
N ASP A 164 -13.94 -3.84 0.57
CA ASP A 164 -12.92 -4.25 1.54
C ASP A 164 -13.37 -3.97 2.97
N ARG A 165 -13.92 -2.81 3.26
CA ARG A 165 -14.47 -2.46 4.57
C ARG A 165 -15.58 -3.41 5.02
N LYS A 166 -16.51 -3.76 4.10
CA LYS A 166 -17.59 -4.72 4.40
C LYS A 166 -17.01 -6.08 4.78
N ARG A 167 -16.05 -6.59 4.00
CA ARG A 167 -15.40 -7.87 4.24
C ARG A 167 -14.62 -7.87 5.55
N LEU A 168 -13.79 -6.85 5.78
CA LEU A 168 -13.02 -6.69 7.02
C LEU A 168 -13.93 -6.65 8.26
N GLY A 169 -15.08 -5.96 8.20
CA GLY A 169 -16.06 -5.95 9.30
C GLY A 169 -16.61 -7.33 9.62
N GLN A 170 -16.85 -8.16 8.62
CA GLN A 170 -17.29 -9.55 8.81
C GLN A 170 -16.20 -10.40 9.47
N VAL A 171 -14.97 -10.32 8.98
CA VAL A 171 -13.83 -11.06 9.52
C VAL A 171 -13.52 -10.63 10.96
N GLU A 172 -13.46 -9.34 11.27
CA GLU A 172 -13.20 -8.85 12.64
C GLU A 172 -14.28 -9.31 13.62
N THR A 173 -15.55 -9.32 13.17
CA THR A 173 -16.64 -9.86 14.00
C THR A 173 -16.42 -11.34 14.34
N LEU A 174 -15.92 -12.14 13.41
CA LEU A 174 -15.59 -13.55 13.65
C LEU A 174 -14.37 -13.71 14.56
N MET A 175 -13.31 -12.95 14.30
CA MET A 175 -12.07 -12.95 15.09
C MET A 175 -12.33 -12.57 16.55
N ASP A 176 -13.18 -11.60 16.79
CA ASP A 176 -13.59 -11.24 18.14
C ASP A 176 -14.34 -12.36 18.87
N ARG A 177 -15.18 -13.10 18.15
CA ARG A 177 -15.86 -14.26 18.75
C ARG A 177 -14.84 -15.37 19.08
N VAL A 178 -13.82 -15.58 18.26
CA VAL A 178 -12.72 -16.52 18.54
C VAL A 178 -11.94 -16.07 19.78
N ARG A 179 -11.57 -14.79 19.86
CA ARG A 179 -10.89 -14.20 21.03
C ARG A 179 -11.69 -14.33 22.31
N LEU A 180 -13.02 -14.08 22.27
CA LEU A 180 -13.90 -14.19 23.43
C LEU A 180 -14.06 -15.62 23.95
N ARG A 181 -14.03 -16.65 23.09
CA ARG A 181 -14.07 -18.06 23.52
C ARG A 181 -12.90 -18.45 24.39
N GLN A 182 -11.75 -17.79 24.25
CA GLN A 182 -10.50 -18.15 24.93
C GLN A 182 -10.29 -17.40 26.25
N ILE A 183 -11.20 -16.45 26.56
CA ILE A 183 -11.17 -15.69 27.81
C ILE A 183 -12.06 -16.38 28.81
N GLY A 184 -11.57 -16.57 30.05
CA GLY A 184 -12.38 -17.18 31.15
C GLY A 184 -13.69 -16.44 31.39
N LEU A 185 -14.68 -17.15 31.95
CA LEU A 185 -16.07 -16.69 32.04
C LEU A 185 -16.22 -15.27 32.64
N PHE A 186 -15.45 -14.96 33.66
CA PHE A 186 -15.47 -13.64 34.33
C PHE A 186 -15.00 -12.50 33.40
N LYS A 187 -13.91 -12.72 32.66
CA LYS A 187 -13.43 -11.74 31.67
C LYS A 187 -14.35 -11.62 30.45
N ARG A 188 -15.12 -12.67 30.13
CA ARG A 188 -16.14 -12.62 29.07
C ARG A 188 -17.27 -11.69 29.44
N VAL A 189 -17.78 -11.80 30.67
CA VAL A 189 -18.88 -10.96 31.18
C VAL A 189 -18.49 -9.50 31.22
N THR A 190 -17.33 -9.17 31.78
CA THR A 190 -16.84 -7.79 31.85
C THR A 190 -16.59 -7.18 30.47
N ARG A 191 -16.01 -7.93 29.53
CA ARG A 191 -15.83 -7.43 28.14
C ARG A 191 -17.17 -7.33 27.38
N SER A 192 -18.11 -8.22 27.60
CA SER A 192 -19.44 -8.14 27.00
C SER A 192 -20.22 -6.94 27.52
N ILE A 193 -20.11 -6.63 28.80
CA ILE A 193 -20.71 -5.45 29.42
C ILE A 193 -20.04 -4.16 28.90
N GLN A 194 -18.71 -4.11 28.84
CA GLN A 194 -17.98 -2.98 28.24
C GLN A 194 -18.37 -2.75 26.78
N ARG A 195 -18.49 -3.81 25.99
CA ARG A 195 -18.94 -3.74 24.59
C ARG A 195 -20.38 -3.27 24.44
N PHE A 196 -21.28 -3.76 25.30
CA PHE A 196 -22.68 -3.33 25.32
C PHE A 196 -22.80 -1.84 25.69
N LEU A 197 -21.96 -1.38 26.61
CA LEU A 197 -21.90 0.03 27.03
C LEU A 197 -21.19 0.94 26.01
N SER A 198 -20.21 0.41 25.25
CA SER A 198 -19.44 1.17 24.25
C SER A 198 -20.06 1.23 22.87
N LYS A 199 -21.19 0.54 22.61
CA LYS A 199 -21.76 0.36 21.26
C LYS A 199 -20.74 -0.13 20.22
N ASP A 200 -19.75 -0.95 20.65
CA ASP A 200 -18.61 -1.31 19.81
C ASP A 200 -18.94 -2.35 18.75
N THR A 201 -19.20 -1.86 17.57
CA THR A 201 -18.49 -2.25 16.35
C THR A 201 -16.97 -2.11 16.57
N PRO A 202 -16.06 -2.85 15.83
CA PRO A 202 -14.60 -2.63 15.90
C PRO A 202 -14.33 -1.14 15.96
N SER A 203 -13.48 -0.67 16.89
CA SER A 203 -13.50 0.73 17.33
C SER A 203 -13.57 1.64 16.10
N PRO A 204 -14.48 2.61 16.02
CA PRO A 204 -14.65 3.46 14.86
C PRO A 204 -13.32 4.03 14.37
N GLY A 205 -12.40 4.35 15.28
CA GLY A 205 -11.06 4.84 14.98
C GLY A 205 -10.15 3.85 14.24
N THR A 206 -10.35 2.52 14.35
CA THR A 206 -9.52 1.55 13.62
C THR A 206 -9.84 1.57 12.13
N PHE A 207 -11.11 1.55 11.75
CA PHE A 207 -11.50 1.61 10.34
C PHE A 207 -11.25 2.98 9.73
N GLU A 208 -11.43 4.06 10.46
CA GLU A 208 -11.14 5.42 10.02
C GLU A 208 -9.63 5.60 9.74
N SER A 209 -8.77 5.06 10.60
CA SER A 209 -7.32 5.06 10.37
C SER A 209 -6.92 4.23 9.13
N ILE A 210 -7.56 3.07 8.91
CA ILE A 210 -7.31 2.23 7.73
C ILE A 210 -7.82 2.93 6.47
N GLU A 211 -9.00 3.54 6.51
CA GLU A 211 -9.60 4.31 5.43
C GLU A 211 -8.70 5.46 4.97
N THR A 212 -8.21 6.24 5.92
CA THR A 212 -7.27 7.35 5.63
C THR A 212 -6.00 6.83 4.93
N ARG A 213 -5.43 5.74 5.41
CA ARG A 213 -4.25 5.12 4.79
C ARG A 213 -4.56 4.54 3.42
N TYR A 214 -5.74 3.96 3.24
CA TYR A 214 -6.19 3.43 1.96
C TYR A 214 -6.29 4.53 0.90
N TYR A 215 -6.97 5.64 1.20
CA TYR A 215 -7.12 6.72 0.23
C TYR A 215 -5.81 7.43 -0.09
N ARG A 216 -4.91 7.60 0.89
CA ARG A 216 -3.54 8.07 0.63
C ARG A 216 -2.79 7.14 -0.32
N GLN A 217 -2.89 5.82 -0.10
CA GLN A 217 -2.25 4.84 -0.97
C GLN A 217 -2.87 4.82 -2.38
N LEU A 218 -4.18 5.00 -2.49
CA LEU A 218 -4.86 5.11 -3.78
C LEU A 218 -4.44 6.39 -4.53
N ALA A 219 -4.30 7.51 -3.81
CA ALA A 219 -3.78 8.76 -4.37
C ALA A 219 -2.33 8.60 -4.86
N ASP A 220 -1.45 7.99 -4.07
CA ASP A 220 -0.09 7.65 -4.52
C ASP A 220 -0.10 6.76 -5.77
N THR A 221 -0.94 5.72 -5.79
CA THR A 221 -1.03 4.80 -6.94
C THR A 221 -1.45 5.53 -8.21
N ARG A 222 -2.52 6.32 -8.16
CA ARG A 222 -2.97 7.15 -9.29
C ARG A 222 -1.90 8.17 -9.69
N GLY A 223 -1.31 8.82 -8.71
CA GLY A 223 -0.22 9.77 -8.91
C GLY A 223 1.02 9.16 -9.56
N HIS A 224 1.35 7.88 -9.30
CA HIS A 224 2.45 7.21 -10.00
C HIS A 224 2.20 7.08 -11.50
N TYR A 225 0.96 6.82 -11.93
CA TYR A 225 0.60 6.83 -13.36
C TYR A 225 0.79 8.21 -13.97
N VAL A 226 0.39 9.26 -13.25
CA VAL A 226 0.63 10.65 -13.68
C VAL A 226 2.14 10.95 -13.76
N LEU A 227 2.94 10.57 -12.74
CA LEU A 227 4.40 10.74 -12.74
C LEU A 227 5.07 10.03 -13.92
N VAL A 228 4.60 8.82 -14.28
CA VAL A 228 5.11 8.08 -15.46
C VAL A 228 4.86 8.90 -16.73
N ALA A 229 3.64 9.42 -16.93
CA ALA A 229 3.29 10.23 -18.09
C ALA A 229 4.09 11.53 -18.15
N LEU A 230 4.22 12.24 -17.03
CA LEU A 230 5.03 13.47 -16.92
C LEU A 230 6.51 13.20 -17.28
N ARG A 231 7.05 12.06 -16.80
CA ARG A 231 8.43 11.68 -17.09
C ARG A 231 8.64 11.28 -18.55
N GLN A 232 7.69 10.54 -19.15
CA GLN A 232 7.72 10.22 -20.57
C GLN A 232 7.72 11.49 -21.42
N TYR A 233 6.82 12.42 -21.13
CA TYR A 233 6.77 13.72 -21.81
C TYR A 233 8.12 14.48 -21.71
N LYS A 234 8.71 14.53 -20.51
CA LYS A 234 10.03 15.15 -20.32
C LYS A 234 11.12 14.45 -21.11
N ASN A 235 11.13 13.13 -21.16
CA ASN A 235 12.10 12.38 -21.94
C ASN A 235 12.01 12.68 -23.44
N GLU A 236 10.80 12.94 -23.96
CA GLU A 236 10.52 13.22 -25.37
C GLU A 236 10.78 14.68 -25.74
N THR A 237 10.40 15.61 -24.85
CA THR A 237 10.43 17.06 -25.17
C THR A 237 11.58 17.81 -24.52
N GLY A 238 12.28 17.21 -23.55
CA GLY A 238 13.34 17.84 -22.77
C GLY A 238 12.85 18.74 -21.61
N ARG A 239 11.54 19.04 -21.52
CA ARG A 239 10.93 19.89 -20.48
C ARG A 239 9.79 19.19 -19.74
N TRP A 240 9.46 19.66 -18.56
CA TRP A 240 8.22 19.26 -17.90
C TRP A 240 7.01 19.94 -18.59
N PRO A 241 5.82 19.28 -18.63
CA PRO A 241 4.63 19.92 -19.19
C PRO A 241 4.19 21.14 -18.35
N GLY A 242 3.54 22.10 -18.99
CA GLY A 242 3.01 23.30 -18.32
C GLY A 242 1.77 23.00 -17.47
N ASN A 243 1.01 21.97 -17.85
CA ASN A 243 -0.19 21.50 -17.15
C ASN A 243 -0.45 20.01 -17.46
N LEU A 244 -1.42 19.39 -16.78
CA LEU A 244 -1.73 17.97 -16.98
C LEU A 244 -2.42 17.66 -18.31
N ASP A 245 -2.99 18.64 -19.01
CA ASP A 245 -3.63 18.42 -20.30
C ASP A 245 -2.61 18.00 -21.37
N GLU A 246 -1.36 18.44 -21.26
CA GLU A 246 -0.29 18.04 -22.18
C GLU A 246 0.04 16.52 -22.14
N VAL A 247 -0.35 15.83 -21.09
CA VAL A 247 -0.15 14.37 -20.91
C VAL A 247 -1.45 13.57 -20.85
N ARG A 248 -2.60 14.24 -21.02
CA ARG A 248 -3.93 13.65 -20.84
C ARG A 248 -4.19 12.44 -21.74
N GLU A 249 -3.71 12.45 -22.98
CA GLU A 249 -3.92 11.36 -23.93
C GLU A 249 -3.33 10.02 -23.46
N SER A 250 -2.31 10.04 -22.61
CA SER A 250 -1.66 8.84 -22.06
C SER A 250 -2.31 8.33 -20.76
N LEU A 251 -3.33 9.03 -20.24
CA LEU A 251 -3.95 8.78 -18.94
C LEU A 251 -5.46 8.61 -19.08
N THR A 252 -6.06 7.85 -18.17
CA THR A 252 -7.52 7.82 -18.01
C THR A 252 -7.98 8.92 -17.07
N ASP A 253 -9.26 9.30 -17.15
CA ASP A 253 -9.84 10.28 -16.21
C ASP A 253 -9.68 9.81 -14.75
N GLU A 254 -9.81 8.51 -14.50
CA GLU A 254 -9.63 7.96 -13.16
C GLU A 254 -8.19 8.12 -12.62
N MET A 255 -7.16 8.03 -13.49
CA MET A 255 -5.77 8.29 -13.10
C MET A 255 -5.52 9.75 -12.74
N LEU A 256 -6.25 10.67 -13.36
CA LEU A 256 -6.15 12.11 -13.12
C LEU A 256 -6.98 12.58 -11.92
N THR A 257 -7.91 11.74 -11.43
CA THR A 257 -8.84 12.09 -10.36
C THR A 257 -8.26 11.78 -8.99
N ASP A 258 -8.22 12.80 -8.12
CA ASP A 258 -7.90 12.67 -6.70
C ASP A 258 -8.97 11.82 -5.99
N PRO A 259 -8.62 10.67 -5.39
CA PRO A 259 -9.60 9.81 -4.74
C PRO A 259 -10.15 10.38 -3.42
N HIS A 260 -9.56 11.44 -2.87
CA HIS A 260 -10.03 12.09 -1.65
C HIS A 260 -11.26 12.96 -1.85
N ASN A 261 -11.32 13.70 -2.97
CA ASN A 261 -12.37 14.68 -3.22
C ASN A 261 -13.09 14.52 -4.58
N GLY A 262 -12.55 13.69 -5.48
CA GLY A 262 -13.12 13.48 -6.82
C GLY A 262 -12.72 14.53 -7.85
N GLU A 263 -11.93 15.54 -7.49
CA GLU A 263 -11.42 16.57 -8.38
C GLU A 263 -10.10 16.13 -9.04
N PRO A 264 -9.60 16.83 -10.07
CA PRO A 264 -8.27 16.57 -10.61
C PRO A 264 -7.17 16.78 -9.58
N PHE A 265 -6.08 16.01 -9.67
CA PHE A 265 -4.88 16.29 -8.89
C PHE A 265 -4.37 17.71 -9.14
N PHE A 266 -3.89 18.35 -8.09
CA PHE A 266 -3.21 19.63 -8.21
C PHE A 266 -1.82 19.42 -8.83
N TYR A 267 -1.54 20.20 -9.90
CA TYR A 267 -0.25 20.23 -10.57
C TYR A 267 0.24 21.66 -10.73
N GLU A 268 1.48 21.91 -10.38
CA GLU A 268 2.12 23.21 -10.53
C GLU A 268 3.54 23.04 -11.06
N LEU A 269 3.85 23.68 -12.19
CA LEU A 269 5.22 23.77 -12.69
C LEU A 269 5.99 24.79 -11.83
N THR A 270 7.22 24.45 -11.41
CA THR A 270 8.09 25.31 -10.62
C THR A 270 9.45 25.48 -11.30
N ASP A 271 10.26 26.43 -10.87
CA ASP A 271 11.61 26.65 -11.41
C ASP A 271 12.52 25.42 -11.26
N GLU A 272 12.31 24.60 -10.23
CA GLU A 272 13.11 23.43 -9.91
C GLU A 272 12.51 22.12 -10.46
N GLY A 273 11.29 22.17 -11.04
CA GLY A 273 10.58 20.98 -11.52
C GLY A 273 9.08 21.16 -11.50
N PHE A 274 8.37 20.40 -10.67
CA PHE A 274 6.91 20.52 -10.52
C PHE A 274 6.45 20.01 -9.16
N ARG A 275 5.22 20.37 -8.79
CA ARG A 275 4.49 19.84 -7.64
C ARG A 275 3.26 19.09 -8.13
N LEU A 276 3.06 17.88 -7.61
CA LEU A 276 1.87 17.05 -7.83
C LEU A 276 1.34 16.59 -6.48
N MET A 277 0.08 16.84 -6.20
CA MET A 277 -0.51 16.48 -4.92
C MET A 277 -2.03 16.28 -4.98
N SER A 278 -2.55 15.56 -3.99
CA SER A 278 -3.95 15.57 -3.60
C SER A 278 -4.19 16.75 -2.68
N THR A 279 -5.28 17.47 -2.89
CA THR A 279 -5.75 18.55 -2.01
C THR A 279 -6.67 18.06 -0.90
N GLY A 280 -6.56 16.76 -0.58
CA GLY A 280 -7.31 16.17 0.51
C GLY A 280 -8.83 16.18 0.35
N ARG A 281 -9.54 15.99 1.45
CA ARG A 281 -11.02 15.96 1.45
C ARG A 281 -11.65 17.35 1.37
N ASN A 282 -10.94 18.37 1.84
CA ASN A 282 -11.43 19.75 1.84
C ASN A 282 -11.26 20.45 0.48
N GLY A 283 -10.42 19.91 -0.42
CA GLY A 283 -10.14 20.47 -1.74
C GLY A 283 -9.36 21.79 -1.72
N ILE A 284 -8.72 22.14 -0.61
CA ILE A 284 -7.98 23.40 -0.42
C ILE A 284 -6.47 23.08 -0.49
N ASP A 285 -5.70 23.85 -1.26
CA ASP A 285 -4.24 23.76 -1.28
C ASP A 285 -3.65 24.42 -0.02
N GLU A 286 -3.27 23.62 0.98
CA GLU A 286 -2.50 24.06 2.16
C GLU A 286 -1.00 24.06 1.92
N GLY A 287 -0.54 24.00 0.69
CA GLY A 287 0.88 24.04 0.29
C GLY A 287 1.61 22.72 0.54
N GLY A 288 0.89 21.60 0.50
CA GLY A 288 1.42 20.26 0.75
C GLY A 288 1.64 19.98 2.24
N ASP A 289 0.92 20.64 3.13
CA ASP A 289 0.99 20.42 4.57
C ASP A 289 -0.05 19.40 5.03
N TYR A 290 0.41 18.19 5.41
CA TYR A 290 -0.44 17.11 5.91
C TYR A 290 -0.58 17.12 7.44
N LYS A 291 0.10 18.02 8.17
CA LYS A 291 0.05 18.10 9.65
C LYS A 291 -1.04 19.03 10.13
N ASP A 292 -1.10 20.20 9.52
CA ASP A 292 -2.08 21.25 9.86
C ASP A 292 -3.21 21.32 8.79
N GLY A 293 -3.03 20.67 7.64
CA GLY A 293 -3.98 20.45 6.56
C GLY A 293 -4.22 18.97 6.27
N ASP A 294 -4.89 18.66 5.17
CA ASP A 294 -5.12 17.29 4.71
C ASP A 294 -4.53 17.00 3.30
N ASP A 295 -3.67 17.90 2.80
CA ASP A 295 -2.93 17.71 1.57
C ASP A 295 -2.07 16.44 1.60
N TRP A 296 -1.98 15.73 0.47
CA TRP A 296 -1.11 14.60 0.32
C TRP A 296 -0.15 14.79 -0.86
N LEU A 297 1.12 15.07 -0.55
CA LEU A 297 2.14 15.35 -1.56
C LEU A 297 2.58 14.05 -2.25
N ILE A 298 2.35 13.98 -3.56
CA ILE A 298 2.79 12.87 -4.42
C ILE A 298 4.23 13.15 -4.88
N TRP A 299 4.51 14.36 -5.37
CA TRP A 299 5.83 14.79 -5.78
C TRP A 299 6.03 16.30 -5.54
N PRO A 300 7.24 16.75 -5.09
CA PRO A 300 8.39 15.96 -4.63
C PRO A 300 8.10 15.18 -3.35
N ASP A 301 9.05 14.32 -2.92
CA ASP A 301 8.91 13.61 -1.66
C ASP A 301 8.81 14.60 -0.48
N TYR A 302 7.93 14.32 0.48
CA TYR A 302 7.68 15.20 1.63
C TYR A 302 8.97 15.64 2.35
N TRP A 303 9.95 14.73 2.47
CA TRP A 303 11.22 15.04 3.14
C TRP A 303 12.07 16.02 2.34
N GLU A 304 12.06 15.92 1.01
CA GLU A 304 12.73 16.87 0.10
C GLU A 304 12.04 18.23 0.15
N TRP A 305 10.69 18.23 0.12
CA TRP A 305 9.89 19.45 0.20
C TRP A 305 10.05 20.17 1.55
N GLY A 306 9.98 19.43 2.67
CA GLY A 306 10.15 19.97 4.03
C GLY A 306 11.55 20.53 4.28
N GLY A 307 12.58 19.93 3.66
CA GLY A 307 13.96 20.44 3.63
C GLY A 307 14.06 21.78 2.90
N ALA A 308 13.57 21.84 1.68
CA ALA A 308 13.56 23.06 0.85
C ALA A 308 12.76 24.20 1.52
N LYS A 309 11.61 23.91 2.14
CA LYS A 309 10.79 24.89 2.86
C LYS A 309 11.52 25.47 4.09
N LYS A 310 12.32 24.65 4.80
CA LYS A 310 13.16 25.10 5.93
C LYS A 310 14.33 25.97 5.47
N GLU A 311 14.96 25.67 4.35
CA GLU A 311 16.04 26.45 3.78
C GLU A 311 15.54 27.81 3.26
N ARG A 312 14.39 27.85 2.55
CA ARG A 312 13.73 29.08 2.11
C ARG A 312 13.34 30.00 3.28
N LYS A 313 12.82 29.43 4.38
CA LYS A 313 12.56 30.20 5.61
C LYS A 313 13.82 30.74 6.28
N LYS A 314 14.98 30.08 6.13
CA LYS A 314 16.26 30.57 6.63
C LYS A 314 16.86 31.67 5.73
N GLN A 315 16.63 31.62 4.41
CA GLN A 315 17.12 32.62 3.46
C GLN A 315 16.26 33.89 3.43
N ASN A 316 14.95 33.76 3.70
CA ASN A 316 13.98 34.87 3.73
C ASN A 316 13.67 35.31 5.18
N GLY A 317 14.69 35.31 6.07
CA GLY A 317 14.58 35.64 7.50
C GLY A 317 13.60 36.77 7.83
N PRO A 318 13.22 36.96 9.13
CA PRO A 318 12.07 37.79 9.51
C PRO A 318 12.20 39.21 9.03
#